data_b6b253594d47c3ab3819c94c322bceab
#
_entry.id   b6b253594d47c3ab3819c94c322bceab
#
_cell.length_a   1.000
_cell.length_b   1.000
_cell.length_c   1.000
_cell.angle_alpha   90.00
_cell.angle_beta   90.00
_cell.angle_gamma   90.00
#
_symmetry.space_group_name_H-M   'P 1'
#
loop_
_entity.id
_entity.type
_entity.pdbx_description
1 polymer ?
#
loop_
_entity_poly.entity_id
_entity_poly.type
_entity_poly.pdbx_seq_one_letter_code
_entity_poly.pdbx_strand_id
1 'polypeptide(L)'
;MAQTTILGRVGQLLRANINSMLDTAEDPEKMLDQLVRDFTNNMSEAEDAVGQTIGNLRMVEDDSKEARAAADDWTSKAYAASKKADELRAASDTTGADKFDTLAKLALSRQISFEDQCKTFDTQIAQQSALVDQLKDGLNKMRIRRDELVQKRDELVARAKMAQAQTQVQTTLKNASIMDPTSELSHYEDKVRHQEALAQGMAEVNADSVDSQFASLQGAEDSAEVDARLAALKAGNSPAPAALPSGPLPSGS
;
A
#
# COMPACT_ATOMS: atom_id res chain seq x y z
N MET A 1 -12.96 5.01 -20.67
CA MET A 1 -12.04 6.13 -21.03
C MET A 1 -11.41 6.84 -19.82
N ALA A 2 -11.99 6.79 -18.61
CA ALA A 2 -11.40 7.42 -17.40
C ALA A 2 -10.15 6.73 -16.84
N GLN A 3 -10.01 5.42 -17.02
CA GLN A 3 -8.90 4.63 -16.44
C GLN A 3 -7.53 4.93 -17.05
N THR A 4 -7.47 5.24 -18.35
CA THR A 4 -6.23 5.62 -19.04
C THR A 4 -5.68 6.96 -18.54
N THR A 5 -6.54 7.82 -18.01
CA THR A 5 -6.17 9.15 -17.52
C THR A 5 -5.47 9.08 -16.15
N ILE A 6 -5.86 8.13 -15.26
CA ILE A 6 -5.29 8.01 -13.90
C ILE A 6 -3.89 7.41 -13.97
N LEU A 7 -3.72 6.28 -14.65
CA LEU A 7 -2.40 5.67 -14.87
C LEU A 7 -1.45 6.61 -15.64
N GLY A 8 -1.97 7.38 -16.59
CA GLY A 8 -1.21 8.40 -17.33
C GLY A 8 -0.73 9.54 -16.42
N ARG A 9 -1.60 10.07 -15.56
CA ARG A 9 -1.26 11.11 -14.57
C ARG A 9 -0.24 10.62 -13.56
N VAL A 10 -0.46 9.43 -12.98
CA VAL A 10 0.49 8.77 -12.08
C VAL A 10 1.86 8.63 -12.74
N GLY A 11 1.91 8.12 -13.96
CA GLY A 11 3.16 7.96 -14.71
C GLY A 11 3.86 9.29 -15.05
N GLN A 12 3.10 10.36 -15.28
CA GLN A 12 3.65 11.70 -15.55
C GLN A 12 4.24 12.33 -14.28
N LEU A 13 3.54 12.22 -13.14
CA LEU A 13 4.01 12.71 -11.85
C LEU A 13 5.27 11.98 -11.39
N LEU A 14 5.34 10.66 -11.57
CA LEU A 14 6.51 9.85 -11.23
C LEU A 14 7.74 10.17 -12.11
N ARG A 15 7.57 10.71 -13.31
CA ARG A 15 8.66 11.08 -14.24
C ARG A 15 9.10 12.53 -14.13
N ALA A 16 8.40 13.38 -13.40
CA ALA A 16 8.76 14.78 -13.25
C ALA A 16 10.16 14.90 -12.62
N ASN A 17 11.06 15.61 -13.31
CA ASN A 17 12.41 15.86 -12.82
C ASN A 17 12.38 17.05 -11.85
N ILE A 18 12.13 16.74 -10.58
CA ILE A 18 11.96 17.73 -9.51
C ILE A 18 13.23 18.54 -9.28
N ASN A 19 14.41 17.92 -9.42
CA ASN A 19 15.68 18.64 -9.25
C ASN A 19 15.82 19.78 -10.27
N SER A 20 15.50 19.55 -11.53
CA SER A 20 15.57 20.61 -12.56
C SER A 20 14.56 21.73 -12.32
N MET A 21 13.42 21.43 -11.71
CA MET A 21 12.42 22.45 -11.35
C MET A 21 12.88 23.28 -10.15
N LEU A 22 13.56 22.67 -9.18
CA LEU A 22 14.11 23.33 -8.00
C LEU A 22 15.27 24.29 -8.35
N ASP A 23 16.12 23.89 -9.30
CA ASP A 23 17.26 24.70 -9.73
C ASP A 23 16.86 26.03 -10.39
N THR A 24 15.64 26.12 -10.91
CA THR A 24 15.10 27.29 -11.58
C THR A 24 14.08 28.08 -10.76
N ALA A 25 13.75 27.63 -9.55
CA ALA A 25 12.73 28.23 -8.72
C ALA A 25 13.24 29.44 -7.93
N GLU A 26 12.49 30.55 -7.94
CA GLU A 26 12.76 31.71 -7.08
C GLU A 26 12.60 31.41 -5.59
N ASP A 27 11.67 30.53 -5.24
CA ASP A 27 11.39 30.11 -3.86
C ASP A 27 11.18 28.57 -3.84
N PRO A 28 12.27 27.79 -3.68
CA PRO A 28 12.23 26.33 -3.69
C PRO A 28 11.36 25.75 -2.58
N GLU A 29 11.27 26.41 -1.41
CA GLU A 29 10.48 25.94 -0.27
C GLU A 29 8.98 25.96 -0.62
N LYS A 30 8.46 27.08 -1.09
CA LYS A 30 7.05 27.20 -1.48
C LYS A 30 6.68 26.28 -2.63
N MET A 31 7.60 26.11 -3.57
CA MET A 31 7.39 25.19 -4.69
C MET A 31 7.28 23.75 -4.23
N LEU A 32 8.15 23.30 -3.30
CA LEU A 32 8.07 21.96 -2.73
C LEU A 32 6.82 21.77 -1.88
N ASP A 33 6.43 22.76 -1.09
CA ASP A 33 5.18 22.71 -0.34
C ASP A 33 3.96 22.55 -1.26
N GLN A 34 3.95 23.23 -2.40
CA GLN A 34 2.88 23.09 -3.38
C GLN A 34 2.92 21.69 -4.02
N LEU A 35 4.11 21.21 -4.41
CA LEU A 35 4.27 19.88 -4.97
C LEU A 35 3.81 18.76 -4.01
N VAL A 36 4.16 18.87 -2.73
CA VAL A 36 3.72 17.92 -1.70
C VAL A 36 2.19 17.93 -1.57
N ARG A 37 1.57 19.11 -1.56
CA ARG A 37 0.11 19.24 -1.53
C ARG A 37 -0.54 18.63 -2.77
N ASP A 38 -0.03 18.95 -3.95
CA ASP A 38 -0.56 18.44 -5.22
C ASP A 38 -0.40 16.92 -5.31
N PHE A 39 0.74 16.39 -4.86
CA PHE A 39 0.98 14.95 -4.79
C PHE A 39 0.02 14.27 -3.83
N THR A 40 -0.22 14.85 -2.65
CA THR A 40 -1.15 14.32 -1.64
C THR A 40 -2.58 14.29 -2.17
N ASN A 41 -3.02 15.36 -2.84
CA ASN A 41 -4.36 15.42 -3.44
C ASN A 41 -4.53 14.39 -4.56
N ASN A 42 -3.56 14.31 -5.48
CA ASN A 42 -3.59 13.32 -6.57
C ASN A 42 -3.54 11.87 -6.03
N MET A 43 -2.86 11.65 -4.91
CA MET A 43 -2.81 10.34 -4.26
C MET A 43 -4.17 9.97 -3.65
N SER A 44 -4.87 10.92 -3.02
CA SER A 44 -6.23 10.71 -2.51
C SER A 44 -7.21 10.37 -3.66
N GLU A 45 -7.15 11.10 -4.78
CA GLU A 45 -7.95 10.78 -5.95
C GLU A 45 -7.64 9.38 -6.52
N ALA A 46 -6.36 8.99 -6.50
CA ALA A 46 -5.93 7.66 -6.94
C ALA A 46 -6.42 6.56 -5.98
N GLU A 47 -6.38 6.80 -4.67
CA GLU A 47 -6.90 5.88 -3.64
C GLU A 47 -8.40 5.62 -3.84
N ASP A 48 -9.19 6.67 -4.06
CA ASP A 48 -10.62 6.56 -4.33
C ASP A 48 -10.90 5.75 -5.60
N ALA A 49 -10.15 5.99 -6.67
CA ALA A 49 -10.29 5.27 -7.93
C ALA A 49 -9.89 3.78 -7.81
N VAL A 50 -8.84 3.48 -7.04
CA VAL A 50 -8.45 2.11 -6.70
C VAL A 50 -9.54 1.43 -5.89
N GLY A 51 -10.12 2.13 -4.90
CA GLY A 51 -11.23 1.64 -4.09
C GLY A 51 -12.45 1.28 -4.95
N GLN A 52 -12.84 2.15 -5.89
CA GLN A 52 -13.93 1.88 -6.84
C GLN A 52 -13.63 0.68 -7.74
N THR A 53 -12.40 0.57 -8.23
CA THR A 53 -12.00 -0.58 -9.08
C THR A 53 -12.06 -1.90 -8.32
N ILE A 54 -11.61 -1.91 -7.06
CA ILE A 54 -11.72 -3.07 -6.18
C ILE A 54 -13.19 -3.40 -5.91
N GLY A 55 -14.05 -2.40 -5.67
CA GLY A 55 -15.48 -2.58 -5.50
C GLY A 55 -16.11 -3.27 -6.70
N ASN A 56 -15.80 -2.80 -7.92
CA ASN A 56 -16.28 -3.42 -9.16
C ASN A 56 -15.77 -4.86 -9.33
N LEU A 57 -14.52 -5.14 -9.00
CA LEU A 57 -13.98 -6.50 -9.03
C LEU A 57 -14.77 -7.42 -8.09
N ARG A 58 -15.08 -6.98 -6.87
CA ARG A 58 -15.88 -7.76 -5.91
C ARG A 58 -17.26 -8.06 -6.42
N MET A 59 -17.93 -7.11 -7.08
CA MET A 59 -19.24 -7.35 -7.70
C MET A 59 -19.15 -8.46 -8.76
N VAL A 60 -18.15 -8.42 -9.65
CA VAL A 60 -17.98 -9.46 -10.67
C VAL A 60 -17.64 -10.83 -10.06
N GLU A 61 -16.86 -10.85 -8.96
CA GLU A 61 -16.60 -12.09 -8.21
C GLU A 61 -17.87 -12.68 -7.61
N ASP A 62 -18.77 -11.85 -7.10
CA ASP A 62 -20.04 -12.30 -6.53
C ASP A 62 -21.00 -12.76 -7.63
N ASP A 63 -21.10 -12.05 -8.75
CA ASP A 63 -21.85 -12.48 -9.93
C ASP A 63 -21.36 -13.84 -10.45
N SER A 64 -20.03 -14.07 -10.44
CA SER A 64 -19.44 -15.37 -10.80
C SER A 64 -19.86 -16.48 -9.86
N LYS A 65 -19.90 -16.21 -8.54
CA LYS A 65 -20.39 -17.20 -7.55
C LYS A 65 -21.86 -17.54 -7.76
N GLU A 66 -22.71 -16.53 -8.02
CA GLU A 66 -24.12 -16.76 -8.33
C GLU A 66 -24.31 -17.60 -9.59
N ALA A 67 -23.57 -17.30 -10.66
CA ALA A 67 -23.63 -18.06 -11.89
C ALA A 67 -23.20 -19.53 -11.69
N ARG A 68 -22.16 -19.78 -10.89
CA ARG A 68 -21.72 -21.14 -10.54
C ARG A 68 -22.79 -21.88 -9.74
N ALA A 69 -23.38 -21.25 -8.72
CA ALA A 69 -24.46 -21.83 -7.93
C ALA A 69 -25.68 -22.16 -8.80
N ALA A 70 -26.00 -21.28 -9.76
CA ALA A 70 -27.08 -21.54 -10.73
C ALA A 70 -26.75 -22.71 -11.66
N ALA A 71 -25.50 -22.84 -12.13
CA ALA A 71 -25.06 -23.98 -12.94
C ALA A 71 -25.22 -25.31 -12.17
N ASP A 72 -24.80 -25.32 -10.89
CA ASP A 72 -24.91 -26.50 -10.01
C ASP A 72 -26.39 -26.88 -9.74
N ASP A 73 -27.27 -25.90 -9.53
CA ASP A 73 -28.70 -26.10 -9.34
C ASP A 73 -29.34 -26.69 -10.61
N TRP A 74 -29.00 -26.18 -11.80
CA TRP A 74 -29.49 -26.74 -13.07
C TRP A 74 -28.93 -28.12 -13.33
N THR A 75 -27.67 -28.41 -12.94
CA THR A 75 -27.11 -29.77 -12.98
C THR A 75 -27.94 -30.73 -12.13
N SER A 76 -28.28 -30.34 -10.93
CA SER A 76 -29.11 -31.14 -10.01
C SER A 76 -30.51 -31.40 -10.57
N LYS A 77 -31.12 -30.36 -11.17
CA LYS A 77 -32.44 -30.48 -11.86
C LYS A 77 -32.37 -31.39 -13.07
N ALA A 78 -31.29 -31.29 -13.87
CA ALA A 78 -31.12 -32.19 -15.04
C ALA A 78 -30.99 -33.66 -14.60
N TYR A 79 -30.18 -33.89 -13.56
CA TYR A 79 -30.01 -35.24 -13.00
C TYR A 79 -31.34 -35.80 -12.45
N ALA A 80 -32.11 -35.04 -11.70
CA ALA A 80 -33.40 -35.44 -11.15
C ALA A 80 -34.40 -35.74 -12.25
N ALA A 81 -34.46 -34.91 -13.29
CA ALA A 81 -35.34 -35.14 -14.44
C ALA A 81 -34.94 -36.40 -15.22
N SER A 82 -33.65 -36.61 -15.49
CA SER A 82 -33.15 -37.82 -16.16
C SER A 82 -33.48 -39.09 -15.37
N LYS A 83 -33.22 -39.07 -14.06
CA LYS A 83 -33.56 -40.18 -13.17
C LYS A 83 -35.07 -40.52 -13.21
N LYS A 84 -35.90 -39.47 -13.20
CA LYS A 84 -37.36 -39.65 -13.28
C LYS A 84 -37.80 -40.19 -14.61
N ALA A 85 -37.18 -39.80 -15.72
CA ALA A 85 -37.42 -40.39 -17.04
C ALA A 85 -37.11 -41.91 -17.06
N ASP A 86 -35.99 -42.32 -16.44
CA ASP A 86 -35.59 -43.72 -16.36
C ASP A 86 -36.57 -44.56 -15.50
N GLU A 87 -37.05 -44.02 -14.37
CA GLU A 87 -38.07 -44.65 -13.53
C GLU A 87 -39.39 -44.90 -14.32
N LEU A 88 -39.83 -43.86 -15.06
CA LEU A 88 -41.05 -43.96 -15.87
C LEU A 88 -40.88 -44.95 -17.04
N ARG A 89 -39.71 -44.98 -17.66
CA ARG A 89 -39.40 -45.93 -18.72
C ARG A 89 -39.43 -47.37 -18.21
N ALA A 90 -38.89 -47.60 -16.99
CA ALA A 90 -38.97 -48.89 -16.32
C ALA A 90 -40.43 -49.31 -15.98
N ALA A 91 -41.27 -48.30 -15.70
CA ALA A 91 -42.69 -48.49 -15.48
C ALA A 91 -43.55 -48.60 -16.79
N SER A 92 -42.92 -48.63 -17.97
CA SER A 92 -43.52 -48.64 -19.29
C SER A 92 -44.35 -47.41 -19.67
N ASP A 93 -44.18 -46.27 -18.94
CA ASP A 93 -44.74 -44.97 -19.31
C ASP A 93 -43.72 -44.18 -20.18
N THR A 94 -43.73 -44.51 -21.47
CA THR A 94 -42.87 -43.90 -22.46
C THR A 94 -43.18 -42.39 -22.66
N THR A 95 -44.46 -42.02 -22.63
CA THR A 95 -44.90 -40.63 -22.82
C THR A 95 -44.47 -39.74 -21.66
N GLY A 96 -44.55 -40.24 -20.43
CA GLY A 96 -44.04 -39.57 -19.24
C GLY A 96 -42.51 -39.45 -19.28
N ALA A 97 -41.80 -40.51 -19.66
CA ALA A 97 -40.36 -40.53 -19.80
C ALA A 97 -39.86 -39.47 -20.80
N ASP A 98 -40.47 -39.38 -22.00
CA ASP A 98 -40.10 -38.40 -23.03
C ASP A 98 -40.26 -36.93 -22.56
N LYS A 99 -41.27 -36.65 -21.74
CA LYS A 99 -41.47 -35.33 -21.12
C LYS A 99 -40.32 -34.99 -20.18
N PHE A 100 -39.91 -35.93 -19.32
CA PHE A 100 -38.80 -35.70 -18.37
C PHE A 100 -37.43 -35.65 -19.07
N ASP A 101 -37.22 -36.41 -20.16
CA ASP A 101 -36.04 -36.28 -21.02
C ASP A 101 -35.98 -34.88 -21.65
N THR A 102 -37.10 -34.33 -22.07
CA THR A 102 -37.21 -32.97 -22.60
C THR A 102 -36.85 -31.93 -21.51
N LEU A 103 -37.34 -32.12 -20.29
CA LEU A 103 -36.98 -31.26 -19.15
C LEU A 103 -35.51 -31.39 -18.79
N ALA A 104 -34.94 -32.59 -18.81
CA ALA A 104 -33.50 -32.79 -18.59
C ALA A 104 -32.66 -32.06 -19.64
N LYS A 105 -33.00 -32.14 -20.92
CA LYS A 105 -32.34 -31.41 -22.01
C LYS A 105 -32.44 -29.90 -21.83
N LEU A 106 -33.59 -29.37 -21.41
CA LEU A 106 -33.76 -27.95 -21.12
C LEU A 106 -32.89 -27.52 -19.94
N ALA A 107 -32.83 -28.33 -18.87
CA ALA A 107 -31.99 -28.04 -17.71
C ALA A 107 -30.50 -28.05 -18.07
N LEU A 108 -30.05 -29.01 -18.88
CA LEU A 108 -28.66 -29.03 -19.40
C LEU A 108 -28.34 -27.81 -20.28
N SER A 109 -29.29 -27.38 -21.12
CA SER A 109 -29.11 -26.16 -21.92
C SER A 109 -28.93 -24.93 -21.02
N ARG A 110 -29.67 -24.83 -19.91
CA ARG A 110 -29.53 -23.76 -18.92
C ARG A 110 -28.21 -23.86 -18.18
N GLN A 111 -27.79 -25.05 -17.76
CA GLN A 111 -26.47 -25.29 -17.15
C GLN A 111 -25.36 -24.78 -18.05
N ILE A 112 -25.31 -25.18 -19.33
CA ILE A 112 -24.30 -24.74 -20.30
C ILE A 112 -24.28 -23.23 -20.41
N SER A 113 -25.47 -22.59 -20.45
CA SER A 113 -25.52 -21.10 -20.49
C SER A 113 -24.89 -20.45 -19.27
N PHE A 114 -25.08 -20.98 -18.07
CA PHE A 114 -24.44 -20.44 -16.85
C PHE A 114 -22.96 -20.78 -16.79
N GLU A 115 -22.52 -21.94 -17.26
CA GLU A 115 -21.12 -22.29 -17.39
C GLU A 115 -20.35 -21.31 -18.33
N ASP A 116 -20.95 -20.91 -19.44
CA ASP A 116 -20.41 -19.93 -20.36
C ASP A 116 -20.36 -18.53 -19.75
N GLN A 117 -21.35 -18.18 -18.93
CA GLN A 117 -21.29 -16.95 -18.13
C GLN A 117 -20.13 -17.00 -17.12
N CYS A 118 -19.93 -18.13 -16.42
CA CYS A 118 -18.80 -18.30 -15.51
C CYS A 118 -17.46 -18.09 -16.21
N LYS A 119 -17.23 -18.66 -17.41
CA LYS A 119 -16.01 -18.43 -18.20
C LYS A 119 -15.80 -16.95 -18.54
N THR A 120 -16.91 -16.26 -18.84
CA THR A 120 -16.85 -14.82 -19.12
C THR A 120 -16.44 -14.03 -17.88
N PHE A 121 -17.06 -14.32 -16.72
CA PHE A 121 -16.71 -13.71 -15.46
C PHE A 121 -15.27 -14.03 -15.04
N ASP A 122 -14.82 -15.27 -15.18
CA ASP A 122 -13.44 -15.67 -14.88
C ASP A 122 -12.42 -14.86 -15.69
N THR A 123 -12.71 -14.60 -16.97
CA THR A 123 -11.88 -13.76 -17.83
C THR A 123 -11.87 -12.30 -17.34
N GLN A 124 -13.03 -11.76 -16.97
CA GLN A 124 -13.16 -10.39 -16.46
C GLN A 124 -12.46 -10.24 -15.11
N ILE A 125 -12.61 -11.19 -14.20
CA ILE A 125 -11.95 -11.24 -12.89
C ILE A 125 -10.43 -11.21 -13.09
N ALA A 126 -9.88 -12.06 -13.96
CA ALA A 126 -8.44 -12.09 -14.23
C ALA A 126 -7.91 -10.75 -14.76
N GLN A 127 -8.63 -10.11 -15.69
CA GLN A 127 -8.26 -8.81 -16.24
C GLN A 127 -8.35 -7.69 -15.20
N GLN A 128 -9.43 -7.65 -14.41
CA GLN A 128 -9.64 -6.62 -13.40
C GLN A 128 -8.69 -6.80 -12.22
N SER A 129 -8.39 -8.03 -11.80
CA SER A 129 -7.41 -8.32 -10.75
C SER A 129 -6.02 -7.83 -11.14
N ALA A 130 -5.57 -8.13 -12.36
CA ALA A 130 -4.29 -7.63 -12.87
C ALA A 130 -4.23 -6.09 -12.90
N LEU A 131 -5.34 -5.43 -13.25
CA LEU A 131 -5.44 -3.97 -13.23
C LEU A 131 -5.37 -3.43 -11.79
N VAL A 132 -6.08 -4.04 -10.84
CA VAL A 132 -6.05 -3.67 -9.42
C VAL A 132 -4.62 -3.77 -8.87
N ASP A 133 -3.90 -4.82 -9.20
CA ASP A 133 -2.52 -5.01 -8.75
C ASP A 133 -1.59 -3.92 -9.32
N GLN A 134 -1.73 -3.57 -10.59
CA GLN A 134 -0.98 -2.46 -11.20
C GLN A 134 -1.31 -1.11 -10.54
N LEU A 135 -2.58 -0.88 -10.21
CA LEU A 135 -3.00 0.36 -9.55
C LEU A 135 -2.46 0.45 -8.12
N LYS A 136 -2.48 -0.65 -7.36
CA LYS A 136 -1.90 -0.72 -6.01
C LYS A 136 -0.39 -0.47 -6.03
N ASP A 137 0.32 -1.07 -6.98
CA ASP A 137 1.76 -0.84 -7.16
C ASP A 137 2.05 0.63 -7.53
N GLY A 138 1.26 1.20 -8.44
CA GLY A 138 1.33 2.62 -8.77
C GLY A 138 1.11 3.54 -7.57
N LEU A 139 0.10 3.25 -6.74
CA LEU A 139 -0.20 4.00 -5.53
C LEU A 139 0.94 3.90 -4.50
N ASN A 140 1.52 2.72 -4.33
CA ASN A 140 2.67 2.54 -3.44
C ASN A 140 3.89 3.38 -3.89
N LYS A 141 4.18 3.39 -5.19
CA LYS A 141 5.23 4.25 -5.77
C LYS A 141 4.94 5.75 -5.56
N MET A 142 3.68 6.15 -5.64
CA MET A 142 3.30 7.54 -5.32
C MET A 142 3.55 7.87 -3.85
N ARG A 143 3.25 6.97 -2.91
CA ARG A 143 3.52 7.16 -1.48
C ARG A 143 5.01 7.37 -1.22
N ILE A 144 5.84 6.49 -1.74
CA ILE A 144 7.31 6.61 -1.64
C ILE A 144 7.77 7.95 -2.20
N ARG A 145 7.28 8.35 -3.37
CA ARG A 145 7.67 9.61 -4.00
C ARG A 145 7.24 10.84 -3.21
N ARG A 146 6.04 10.81 -2.61
CA ARG A 146 5.59 11.88 -1.70
C ARG A 146 6.53 12.01 -0.50
N ASP A 147 6.92 10.89 0.10
CA ASP A 147 7.80 10.88 1.28
C ASP A 147 9.19 11.42 0.94
N GLU A 148 9.75 11.08 -0.23
CA GLU A 148 10.97 11.70 -0.75
C GLU A 148 10.84 13.22 -0.92
N LEU A 149 9.69 13.70 -1.41
CA LEU A 149 9.43 15.14 -1.55
C LEU A 149 9.34 15.84 -0.21
N VAL A 150 8.70 15.23 0.78
CA VAL A 150 8.63 15.76 2.15
C VAL A 150 10.03 15.87 2.75
N GLN A 151 10.85 14.82 2.66
CA GLN A 151 12.23 14.84 3.15
C GLN A 151 13.06 15.94 2.46
N LYS A 152 12.92 16.08 1.14
CA LYS A 152 13.64 17.10 0.39
C LYS A 152 13.22 18.52 0.78
N ARG A 153 11.93 18.75 0.99
CA ARG A 153 11.40 20.01 1.51
C ARG A 153 12.03 20.34 2.87
N ASP A 154 11.99 19.37 3.81
CA ASP A 154 12.50 19.57 5.17
C ASP A 154 14.00 19.86 5.19
N GLU A 155 14.76 19.16 4.34
CA GLU A 155 16.20 19.46 4.14
C GLU A 155 16.41 20.90 3.65
N LEU A 156 15.66 21.36 2.66
CA LEU A 156 15.82 22.71 2.12
C LEU A 156 15.38 23.79 3.11
N VAL A 157 14.29 23.56 3.84
CA VAL A 157 13.85 24.45 4.92
C VAL A 157 14.91 24.57 6.02
N ALA A 158 15.53 23.46 6.42
CA ALA A 158 16.60 23.47 7.40
C ALA A 158 17.84 24.26 6.89
N ARG A 159 18.23 24.03 5.63
CA ARG A 159 19.35 24.79 5.01
C ARG A 159 19.05 26.29 4.89
N ALA A 160 17.83 26.65 4.47
CA ALA A 160 17.42 28.06 4.38
C ALA A 160 17.45 28.75 5.73
N LYS A 161 16.94 28.09 6.78
CA LYS A 161 17.03 28.61 8.17
C LYS A 161 18.45 28.77 8.66
N MET A 162 19.34 27.80 8.38
CA MET A 162 20.79 27.95 8.72
C MET A 162 21.44 29.12 7.99
N ALA A 163 21.19 29.26 6.67
CA ALA A 163 21.73 30.37 5.89
C ALA A 163 21.24 31.74 6.41
N GLN A 164 19.94 31.80 6.78
CA GLN A 164 19.33 33.00 7.33
C GLN A 164 19.95 33.36 8.71
N ALA A 165 20.15 32.37 9.58
CA ALA A 165 20.82 32.55 10.87
C ALA A 165 22.29 33.05 10.70
N GLN A 166 23.06 32.46 9.78
CA GLN A 166 24.41 32.90 9.46
C GLN A 166 24.44 34.35 8.96
N THR A 167 23.54 34.75 8.08
CA THR A 167 23.42 36.11 7.58
C THR A 167 23.09 37.07 8.70
N GLN A 168 22.19 36.72 9.61
CA GLN A 168 21.82 37.52 10.76
C GLN A 168 22.99 37.71 11.72
N VAL A 169 23.75 36.64 12.00
CA VAL A 169 24.98 36.73 12.81
C VAL A 169 26.00 37.65 12.16
N GLN A 170 26.25 37.51 10.85
CA GLN A 170 27.21 38.42 10.14
C GLN A 170 26.74 39.88 10.14
N THR A 171 25.44 40.14 9.97
CA THR A 171 24.89 41.49 10.00
C THR A 171 25.01 42.10 11.41
N THR A 172 24.77 41.29 12.43
CA THR A 172 24.91 41.71 13.82
C THR A 172 26.35 42.02 14.19
N LEU A 173 27.34 41.18 13.78
CA LEU A 173 28.75 41.41 13.98
C LEU A 173 29.22 42.66 13.25
N LYS A 174 28.75 42.99 12.07
CA LYS A 174 29.02 44.23 11.36
C LYS A 174 28.48 45.46 12.11
N ASN A 175 27.27 45.34 12.68
CA ASN A 175 26.65 46.43 13.44
C ASN A 175 27.27 46.59 14.84
N ALA A 176 27.69 45.51 15.49
CA ALA A 176 28.36 45.54 16.80
C ALA A 176 29.74 46.13 16.77
N SER A 177 30.41 46.14 15.60
CA SER A 177 31.73 46.82 15.46
C SER A 177 31.64 48.35 15.51
N ILE A 178 30.46 48.93 15.65
CA ILE A 178 30.20 50.37 15.69
C ILE A 178 29.75 50.86 17.10
N MET A 179 29.32 49.97 18.01
CA MET A 179 28.87 50.32 19.37
C MET A 179 29.26 49.24 20.39
N ASP A 180 29.99 49.70 21.43
CA ASP A 180 30.40 49.06 22.69
C ASP A 180 30.21 47.53 22.86
N PRO A 181 31.33 46.74 22.99
CA PRO A 181 31.31 45.29 22.74
C PRO A 181 30.81 44.40 23.88
N THR A 182 30.47 44.88 25.06
CA THR A 182 30.39 44.01 26.25
C THR A 182 29.02 43.59 26.71
N SER A 183 27.93 44.24 26.31
CA SER A 183 26.59 43.91 26.80
C SER A 183 25.69 43.21 25.79
N GLU A 184 25.93 43.37 24.50
CA GLU A 184 25.13 42.71 23.46
C GLU A 184 25.66 41.31 23.04
N LEU A 185 26.97 41.08 23.21
CA LEU A 185 27.61 39.82 22.79
C LEU A 185 27.04 38.63 23.55
N SER A 186 26.78 38.76 24.86
CA SER A 186 26.17 37.67 25.66
C SER A 186 24.75 37.33 25.23
N HIS A 187 23.97 38.31 24.80
CA HIS A 187 22.58 38.09 24.35
C HIS A 187 22.52 37.38 22.97
N TYR A 188 23.57 37.57 22.15
CA TYR A 188 23.68 36.91 20.86
C TYR A 188 24.29 35.52 20.97
N GLU A 189 25.25 35.30 21.86
CA GLU A 189 25.74 33.96 22.19
C GLU A 189 24.63 33.06 22.70
N ASP A 190 23.74 33.57 23.55
CA ASP A 190 22.57 32.81 24.01
C ASP A 190 21.59 32.48 22.89
N LYS A 191 21.35 33.37 21.92
CA LYS A 191 20.51 33.09 20.75
C LYS A 191 21.14 32.06 19.80
N VAL A 192 22.43 32.16 19.54
CA VAL A 192 23.18 31.20 18.71
C VAL A 192 23.14 29.81 19.39
N ARG A 193 23.42 29.76 20.69
CA ARG A 193 23.37 28.54 21.49
C ARG A 193 21.95 27.89 21.49
N HIS A 194 20.91 28.72 21.55
CA HIS A 194 19.51 28.22 21.46
C HIS A 194 19.18 27.67 20.06
N GLN A 195 19.69 28.29 18.99
CA GLN A 195 19.51 27.79 17.62
C GLN A 195 20.34 26.55 17.31
N GLU A 196 21.55 26.46 17.86
CA GLU A 196 22.38 25.24 17.78
C GLU A 196 21.73 24.10 18.53
N ALA A 197 21.15 24.32 19.72
CA ALA A 197 20.39 23.32 20.46
C ALA A 197 19.10 22.87 19.72
N LEU A 198 18.41 23.79 19.04
CA LEU A 198 17.28 23.48 18.18
C LEU A 198 17.68 22.66 16.95
N ALA A 199 18.80 22.99 16.32
CA ALA A 199 19.34 22.24 15.18
C ALA A 199 19.80 20.83 15.58
N GLN A 200 20.41 20.69 16.77
CA GLN A 200 20.76 19.39 17.35
C GLN A 200 19.51 18.59 17.71
N GLY A 201 18.49 19.21 18.32
CA GLY A 201 17.22 18.56 18.62
C GLY A 201 16.48 18.08 17.37
N MET A 202 16.53 18.85 16.27
CA MET A 202 15.98 18.41 14.98
C MET A 202 16.79 17.26 14.35
N ALA A 203 18.11 17.23 14.53
CA ALA A 203 18.96 16.13 14.08
C ALA A 203 18.68 14.85 14.90
N GLU A 204 18.42 15.01 16.21
CA GLU A 204 18.06 13.91 17.11
C GLU A 204 16.67 13.31 16.77
N VAL A 205 15.68 14.15 16.50
CA VAL A 205 14.35 13.72 16.02
C VAL A 205 14.44 12.98 14.67
N ASN A 206 15.34 13.40 13.78
CA ASN A 206 15.57 12.69 12.52
C ASN A 206 16.33 11.36 12.72
N ALA A 207 17.26 11.30 13.69
CA ALA A 207 17.92 10.05 14.08
C ALA A 207 16.91 9.06 14.69
N ASP A 208 16.05 9.53 15.59
CA ASP A 208 14.96 8.71 16.16
C ASP A 208 14.01 8.15 15.10
N SER A 209 13.77 8.90 14.01
CA SER A 209 12.95 8.38 12.90
C SER A 209 13.66 7.26 12.11
N VAL A 210 14.99 7.31 12.01
CA VAL A 210 15.80 6.25 11.39
C VAL A 210 15.87 5.04 12.32
N ASP A 211 16.07 5.23 13.62
CA ASP A 211 16.07 4.16 14.61
C ASP A 211 14.68 3.48 14.72
N SER A 212 13.60 4.24 14.60
CA SER A 212 12.25 3.66 14.54
C SER A 212 11.99 2.85 13.28
N GLN A 213 12.61 3.20 12.14
CA GLN A 213 12.57 2.40 10.92
C GLN A 213 13.39 1.11 11.05
N PHE A 214 14.55 1.16 11.71
CA PHE A 214 15.32 -0.05 12.02
C PHE A 214 14.62 -0.95 13.04
N ALA A 215 13.93 -0.38 14.05
CA ALA A 215 13.11 -1.14 14.98
C ALA A 215 11.94 -1.85 14.28
N SER A 216 11.35 -1.22 13.25
CA SER A 216 10.30 -1.85 12.44
C SER A 216 10.83 -2.99 11.55
N LEU A 217 12.10 -2.92 11.11
CA LEU A 217 12.77 -4.00 10.37
C LEU A 217 13.10 -5.18 11.30
N GLN A 218 13.57 -4.92 12.53
CA GLN A 218 13.79 -5.96 13.54
C GLN A 218 12.47 -6.64 13.95
N GLY A 219 11.39 -5.89 14.10
CA GLY A 219 10.06 -6.45 14.35
C GLY A 219 9.54 -7.33 13.21
N ALA A 220 9.97 -7.09 11.97
CA ALA A 220 9.63 -7.95 10.84
C ALA A 220 10.46 -9.26 10.82
N GLU A 221 11.70 -9.23 11.26
CA GLU A 221 12.52 -10.45 11.43
C GLU A 221 12.00 -11.31 12.59
N ASP A 222 11.62 -10.70 13.71
CA ASP A 222 10.98 -11.39 14.84
C ASP A 222 9.64 -12.03 14.45
N SER A 223 8.85 -11.37 13.61
CA SER A 223 7.58 -11.93 13.11
C SER A 223 7.81 -13.15 12.20
N ALA A 224 8.82 -13.11 11.34
CA ALA A 224 9.16 -14.24 10.46
C ALA A 224 9.68 -15.45 11.28
N GLU A 225 10.41 -15.23 12.36
CA GLU A 225 10.85 -16.29 13.26
C GLU A 225 9.68 -16.88 14.06
N VAL A 226 8.75 -16.05 14.51
CA VAL A 226 7.51 -16.49 15.19
C VAL A 226 6.64 -17.30 14.23
N ASP A 227 6.49 -16.91 12.98
CA ASP A 227 5.74 -17.65 11.96
C ASP A 227 6.40 -18.98 11.62
N ALA A 228 7.74 -19.02 11.55
CA ALA A 228 8.49 -20.26 11.34
C ALA A 228 8.34 -21.23 12.53
N ARG A 229 8.37 -20.72 13.76
CA ARG A 229 8.12 -21.51 14.97
C ARG A 229 6.68 -22.02 15.07
N LEU A 230 5.71 -21.19 14.66
CA LEU A 230 4.31 -21.58 14.60
C LEU A 230 4.09 -22.69 13.56
N ALA A 231 4.74 -22.60 12.41
CA ALA A 231 4.70 -23.63 11.37
C ALA A 231 5.32 -24.95 11.87
N ALA A 232 6.43 -24.89 12.59
CA ALA A 232 7.06 -26.06 13.20
C ALA A 232 6.18 -26.72 14.27
N LEU A 233 5.47 -25.93 15.08
CA LEU A 233 4.49 -26.42 16.06
C LEU A 233 3.31 -27.11 15.40
N LYS A 234 2.78 -26.55 14.30
CA LYS A 234 1.68 -27.13 13.52
C LYS A 234 2.09 -28.41 12.78
N ALA A 235 3.39 -28.56 12.46
CA ALA A 235 3.95 -29.78 11.86
C ALA A 235 4.26 -30.91 12.88
N GLY A 236 3.95 -30.70 14.15
CA GLY A 236 4.14 -31.72 15.22
C GLY A 236 5.59 -31.88 15.72
N ASN A 237 6.49 -30.98 15.29
CA ASN A 237 7.87 -30.94 15.79
C ASN A 237 7.98 -29.87 16.88
N SER A 238 8.00 -30.27 18.13
CA SER A 238 8.23 -29.37 19.28
C SER A 238 9.71 -28.95 19.28
N PRO A 239 10.06 -27.67 19.16
CA PRO A 239 11.45 -27.24 19.27
C PRO A 239 11.91 -27.43 20.73
N ALA A 240 13.05 -28.08 20.93
CA ALA A 240 13.69 -28.18 22.22
C ALA A 240 14.04 -26.79 22.78
N PRO A 241 13.90 -26.54 24.08
CA PRO A 241 14.23 -25.23 24.65
C PRO A 241 15.72 -24.93 24.42
N ALA A 242 16.00 -23.75 23.89
CA ALA A 242 17.35 -23.26 23.69
C ALA A 242 18.09 -23.20 25.02
N ALA A 243 19.21 -23.89 25.12
CA ALA A 243 20.09 -23.88 26.30
C ALA A 243 20.60 -22.44 26.50
N LEU A 244 20.34 -21.87 27.67
CA LEU A 244 20.90 -20.60 28.12
C LEU A 244 22.43 -20.70 28.12
N PRO A 245 23.18 -19.74 27.62
CA PRO A 245 24.62 -19.70 27.72
C PRO A 245 25.00 -19.56 29.20
N SER A 246 25.73 -20.55 29.72
CA SER A 246 26.33 -20.51 31.04
C SER A 246 27.48 -19.51 31.03
N GLY A 247 27.23 -18.31 31.54
CA GLY A 247 28.25 -17.32 31.83
C GLY A 247 29.16 -17.80 32.96
N PRO A 248 30.47 -17.52 32.92
CA PRO A 248 31.38 -17.89 34.00
C PRO A 248 31.12 -17.07 35.26
N LEU A 249 31.06 -17.74 36.40
CA LEU A 249 30.94 -17.16 37.72
C LEU A 249 32.20 -16.31 38.02
N PRO A 250 32.11 -15.12 38.61
CA PRO A 250 33.28 -14.42 39.10
C PRO A 250 33.80 -15.11 40.34
N SER A 251 35.08 -15.54 40.29
CA SER A 251 35.86 -16.03 41.43
C SER A 251 36.14 -14.85 42.35
N GLY A 252 35.61 -14.89 43.56
CA GLY A 252 36.00 -13.99 44.65
C GLY A 252 37.40 -14.30 45.15
N SER A 253 38.16 -13.26 45.42
CA SER A 253 39.19 -13.10 46.46
C SER A 253 39.39 -11.61 46.72
#